data_cc96e85dff140a718dca0282bf0498be
#
_entry.id   cc96e85dff140a718dca0282bf0498be
#
_cell.length_a   1.000
_cell.length_b   1.000
_cell.length_c   1.000
_cell.angle_alpha   90.00
_cell.angle_beta   90.00
_cell.angle_gamma   90.00
#
_symmetry.space_group_name_H-M   'P 1'
#
loop_
_entity.id
_entity.type
_entity.pdbx_description
1 polymer ?
#
loop_
_entity_poly.entity_id
_entity_poly.type
_entity_poly.pdbx_seq_one_letter_code
_entity_poly.pdbx_strand_id
1 'polypeptide(L)'
;MNEKALEKILNIFSKEILPLTEQGVARGSKIFGAAIIKKDDLSLVVADTNNEIENPLWHGEMHTLKKFYELDANTRPNEKDCIFLSSHEPCSMCLSGITFSGFDNFYYVFPYTETNDQFKIPHDLNILKEVFKINDGEYLSLIHISEPTRP
;
A
#
# COMPACT_ATOMS: atom_id res chain seq x y z
N MET A 1 0.91 13.58 -12.26
CA MET A 1 2.28 13.04 -12.07
C MET A 1 3.03 13.16 -13.39
N ASN A 2 4.25 13.65 -13.40
CA ASN A 2 5.06 13.70 -14.62
C ASN A 2 5.86 12.40 -14.82
N GLU A 3 6.38 12.17 -16.04
CA GLU A 3 7.11 10.95 -16.41
C GLU A 3 8.29 10.64 -15.47
N LYS A 4 9.04 11.67 -15.07
CA LYS A 4 10.19 11.54 -14.18
C LYS A 4 9.81 11.10 -12.76
N ALA A 5 8.66 11.55 -12.27
CA ALA A 5 8.12 11.11 -10.99
C ALA A 5 7.63 9.67 -11.05
N LEU A 6 6.97 9.29 -12.15
CA LEU A 6 6.54 7.92 -12.38
C LEU A 6 7.74 6.97 -12.43
N GLU A 7 8.80 7.34 -13.15
CA GLU A 7 10.03 6.56 -13.22
C GLU A 7 10.65 6.34 -11.83
N LYS A 8 10.71 7.37 -10.99
CA LYS A 8 11.20 7.24 -9.60
C LYS A 8 10.35 6.26 -8.78
N ILE A 9 9.03 6.36 -8.87
CA ILE A 9 8.11 5.46 -8.14
C ILE A 9 8.30 4.01 -8.61
N LEU A 10 8.38 3.78 -9.92
CA LEU A 10 8.62 2.44 -10.48
C LEU A 10 9.99 1.89 -10.09
N ASN A 11 11.00 2.75 -9.96
CA ASN A 11 12.31 2.35 -9.44
C ASN A 11 12.25 1.92 -7.97
N ILE A 12 11.50 2.63 -7.12
CA ILE A 12 11.29 2.24 -5.72
C ILE A 12 10.55 0.90 -5.68
N PHE A 13 9.50 0.74 -6.48
CA PHE A 13 8.78 -0.52 -6.57
C PHE A 13 9.72 -1.68 -6.92
N SER A 14 10.52 -1.53 -7.98
CA SER A 14 11.38 -2.60 -8.50
C SER A 14 12.61 -2.88 -7.64
N LYS A 15 13.17 -1.88 -6.97
CA LYS A 15 14.45 -2.02 -6.24
C LYS A 15 14.27 -2.18 -4.74
N GLU A 16 13.16 -1.73 -4.18
CA GLU A 16 12.92 -1.77 -2.74
C GLU A 16 11.76 -2.73 -2.39
N ILE A 17 10.56 -2.51 -2.95
CA ILE A 17 9.40 -3.32 -2.59
C ILE A 17 9.54 -4.75 -3.10
N LEU A 18 9.89 -4.95 -4.36
CA LEU A 18 9.93 -6.27 -4.99
C LEU A 18 10.93 -7.22 -4.31
N PRO A 19 12.18 -6.81 -4.02
CA PRO A 19 13.14 -7.69 -3.33
C PRO A 19 12.72 -8.04 -1.90
N LEU A 20 12.08 -7.11 -1.16
CA LEU A 20 11.51 -7.40 0.16
C LEU A 20 10.37 -8.40 0.06
N THR A 21 9.50 -8.24 -0.93
CA THR A 21 8.39 -9.15 -1.20
C THR A 21 8.89 -10.56 -1.54
N GLU A 22 9.92 -10.68 -2.39
CA GLU A 22 10.55 -11.95 -2.74
C GLU A 22 11.08 -12.67 -1.49
N GLN A 23 11.78 -11.94 -0.61
CA GLN A 23 12.25 -12.47 0.66
C GLN A 23 11.08 -12.89 1.59
N GLY A 24 10.01 -12.10 1.63
CA GLY A 24 8.79 -12.41 2.39
C GLY A 24 8.15 -13.72 1.93
N VAL A 25 7.97 -13.87 0.62
CA VAL A 25 7.42 -15.08 -0.02
C VAL A 25 8.30 -16.30 0.26
N ALA A 26 9.63 -16.16 0.17
CA ALA A 26 10.56 -17.24 0.50
C ALA A 26 10.43 -17.71 1.96
N ARG A 27 9.93 -16.86 2.86
CA ARG A 27 9.63 -17.20 4.26
C ARG A 27 8.21 -17.71 4.48
N GLY A 28 7.36 -17.71 3.44
CA GLY A 28 5.97 -18.19 3.50
C GLY A 28 4.91 -17.08 3.68
N SER A 29 5.28 -15.82 3.58
CA SER A 29 4.33 -14.70 3.54
C SER A 29 3.71 -14.54 2.15
N LYS A 30 2.60 -13.78 2.05
CA LYS A 30 2.01 -13.40 0.76
C LYS A 30 2.84 -12.33 0.04
N ILE A 31 2.43 -12.00 -1.19
CA ILE A 31 3.17 -11.20 -2.17
C ILE A 31 3.00 -9.68 -2.03
N PHE A 32 2.42 -9.18 -0.96
CA PHE A 32 2.10 -7.76 -0.83
C PHE A 32 3.23 -7.00 -0.14
N GLY A 33 3.57 -5.85 -0.68
CA GLY A 33 4.57 -4.96 -0.12
C GLY A 33 4.16 -3.51 -0.28
N ALA A 34 4.77 -2.63 0.51
CA ALA A 34 4.49 -1.21 0.48
C ALA A 34 5.75 -0.37 0.77
N ALA A 35 5.66 0.92 0.46
CA ALA A 35 6.67 1.91 0.80
C ALA A 35 6.02 3.24 1.19
N ILE A 36 6.72 4.01 2.00
CA ILE A 36 6.41 5.40 2.29
C ILE A 36 7.55 6.24 1.72
N ILE A 37 7.22 7.25 0.92
CA ILE A 37 8.16 8.13 0.24
C ILE A 37 7.79 9.58 0.52
N LYS A 38 8.75 10.50 0.50
CA LYS A 38 8.48 11.93 0.66
C LYS A 38 7.81 12.51 -0.58
N LYS A 39 6.91 13.48 -0.41
CA LYS A 39 6.24 14.16 -1.52
C LYS A 39 7.16 15.07 -2.31
N ASP A 40 8.11 15.72 -1.64
CA ASP A 40 8.95 16.77 -2.22
C ASP A 40 9.97 16.23 -3.22
N ASP A 41 10.69 15.18 -2.87
CA ASP A 41 11.78 14.63 -3.67
C ASP A 41 11.61 13.15 -4.06
N LEU A 42 10.51 12.52 -3.63
CA LEU A 42 10.22 11.10 -3.83
C LEU A 42 11.30 10.17 -3.26
N SER A 43 12.02 10.61 -2.24
CA SER A 43 12.99 9.76 -1.53
C SER A 43 12.26 8.73 -0.66
N LEU A 44 12.83 7.53 -0.60
CA LEU A 44 12.33 6.46 0.26
C LEU A 44 12.48 6.84 1.73
N VAL A 45 11.41 6.68 2.50
CA VAL A 45 11.42 6.77 3.97
C VAL A 45 11.53 5.39 4.58
N VAL A 46 10.66 4.47 4.15
CA VAL A 46 10.63 3.09 4.60
C VAL A 46 9.90 2.22 3.57
N ALA A 47 10.31 0.97 3.44
CA ALA A 47 9.59 -0.05 2.69
C ALA A 47 9.56 -1.35 3.49
N ASP A 48 8.51 -2.13 3.32
CA ASP A 48 8.41 -3.46 3.91
C ASP A 48 7.42 -4.33 3.12
N THR A 49 7.29 -5.58 3.55
CA THR A 49 6.41 -6.59 2.95
C THR A 49 5.58 -7.28 4.02
N ASN A 50 4.67 -8.15 3.60
CA ASN A 50 3.91 -9.00 4.51
C ASN A 50 4.80 -9.76 5.49
N ASN A 51 4.36 -9.82 6.75
CA ASN A 51 4.98 -10.62 7.80
C ASN A 51 3.92 -11.38 8.60
N GLU A 52 3.07 -12.09 7.91
CA GLU A 52 1.93 -12.83 8.47
C GLU A 52 2.35 -14.00 9.37
N ILE A 53 3.61 -14.42 9.27
CA ILE A 53 4.19 -15.44 10.15
C ILE A 53 4.29 -14.90 11.58
N GLU A 54 4.67 -13.64 11.73
CA GLU A 54 4.72 -12.99 13.04
C GLU A 54 3.32 -12.61 13.54
N ASN A 55 2.52 -12.01 12.66
CA ASN A 55 1.16 -11.56 13.00
C ASN A 55 0.30 -11.54 11.72
N PRO A 56 -0.87 -12.22 11.71
CA PRO A 56 -1.74 -12.26 10.54
C PRO A 56 -2.25 -10.87 10.07
N LEU A 57 -2.13 -9.84 10.89
CA LEU A 57 -2.47 -8.46 10.51
C LEU A 57 -1.32 -7.70 9.84
N TRP A 58 -0.11 -8.25 9.84
CA TRP A 58 1.03 -7.64 9.18
C TRP A 58 1.00 -7.87 7.67
N HIS A 59 -0.06 -7.35 7.02
CA HIS A 59 -0.04 -7.11 5.58
C HIS A 59 1.06 -6.12 5.22
N GLY A 60 1.52 -6.08 3.98
CA GLY A 60 2.62 -5.22 3.55
C GLY A 60 2.46 -3.77 3.98
N GLU A 61 1.26 -3.22 3.83
CA GLU A 61 0.93 -1.85 4.23
C GLU A 61 0.97 -1.66 5.75
N MET A 62 0.36 -2.58 6.50
CA MET A 62 0.32 -2.49 7.96
C MET A 62 1.71 -2.68 8.58
N HIS A 63 2.52 -3.57 8.00
CA HIS A 63 3.89 -3.77 8.43
C HIS A 63 4.77 -2.57 8.09
N THR A 64 4.57 -1.95 6.93
CA THR A 64 5.23 -0.69 6.56
C THR A 64 4.83 0.47 7.49
N LEU A 65 3.56 0.59 7.88
CA LEU A 65 3.11 1.56 8.88
C LEU A 65 3.79 1.32 10.24
N LYS A 66 3.85 0.06 10.70
CA LYS A 66 4.58 -0.31 11.91
C LYS A 66 6.02 0.20 11.85
N LYS A 67 6.74 -0.12 10.77
CA LYS A 67 8.13 0.33 10.56
C LYS A 67 8.27 1.85 10.52
N PHE A 68 7.33 2.54 9.90
CA PHE A 68 7.31 4.00 9.86
C PHE A 68 7.23 4.59 11.27
N TYR A 69 6.37 4.05 12.13
CA TYR A 69 6.21 4.54 13.51
C TYR A 69 7.31 4.06 14.47
N GLU A 70 8.14 3.11 14.06
CA GLU A 70 9.37 2.74 14.77
C GLU A 70 10.54 3.69 14.48
N LEU A 71 10.45 4.55 13.47
CA LEU A 71 11.44 5.61 13.24
C LEU A 71 11.42 6.62 14.38
N ASP A 72 12.58 7.24 14.64
CA ASP A 72 12.68 8.31 15.64
C ASP A 72 11.69 9.44 15.31
N ALA A 73 10.82 9.73 16.26
CA ALA A 73 9.75 10.72 16.12
C ALA A 73 10.26 12.14 15.79
N ASN A 74 11.51 12.47 16.13
CA ASN A 74 12.11 13.76 15.83
C ASN A 74 12.59 13.90 14.38
N THR A 75 12.82 12.76 13.71
CA THR A 75 13.35 12.72 12.33
C THR A 75 12.36 12.12 11.33
N ARG A 76 11.33 11.43 11.82
CA ARG A 76 10.26 10.89 10.99
C ARG A 76 9.49 12.04 10.31
N PRO A 77 9.32 12.01 8.97
CA PRO A 77 8.51 13.00 8.28
C PRO A 77 7.04 12.92 8.72
N ASN A 78 6.31 14.03 8.58
CA ASN A 78 4.87 14.04 8.82
C ASN A 78 4.15 13.21 7.73
N GLU A 79 3.09 12.50 8.10
CA GLU A 79 2.31 11.65 7.19
C GLU A 79 1.77 12.41 5.98
N LYS A 80 1.38 13.66 6.18
CA LYS A 80 0.88 14.54 5.10
C LYS A 80 1.96 14.99 4.13
N ASP A 81 3.23 14.90 4.52
CA ASP A 81 4.38 15.19 3.65
C ASP A 81 4.88 13.96 2.90
N CYS A 82 4.17 12.84 3.05
CA CYS A 82 4.50 11.55 2.46
C CYS A 82 3.45 11.08 1.47
N ILE A 83 3.91 10.21 0.55
CA ILE A 83 3.08 9.38 -0.32
C ILE A 83 3.14 7.95 0.21
N PHE A 84 1.99 7.30 0.34
CA PHE A 84 1.91 5.88 0.61
C PHE A 84 1.83 5.11 -0.70
N LEU A 85 2.76 4.17 -0.93
CA LEU A 85 2.84 3.36 -2.15
C LEU A 85 2.61 1.90 -1.79
N SER A 86 1.62 1.26 -2.38
CA SER A 86 1.30 -0.16 -2.24
C SER A 86 1.60 -0.92 -3.52
N SER A 87 2.04 -2.16 -3.40
CA SER A 87 2.18 -3.04 -4.57
C SER A 87 0.82 -3.37 -5.18
N HIS A 88 -0.14 -3.67 -4.33
CA HIS A 88 -1.51 -4.01 -4.71
C HIS A 88 -2.49 -3.03 -4.04
N GLU A 89 -3.69 -2.99 -4.56
CA GLU A 89 -4.79 -2.22 -3.99
C GLU A 89 -5.01 -2.62 -2.53
N PRO A 90 -4.93 -1.67 -1.56
CA PRO A 90 -5.01 -1.98 -0.14
C PRO A 90 -6.36 -2.56 0.25
N CYS A 91 -6.37 -3.63 1.01
CA CYS A 91 -7.60 -4.16 1.60
C CYS A 91 -8.26 -3.13 2.53
N SER A 92 -9.52 -3.35 2.92
CA SER A 92 -10.27 -2.42 3.77
C SER A 92 -9.57 -2.14 5.11
N MET A 93 -8.90 -3.14 5.71
CA MET A 93 -8.09 -2.97 6.92
C MET A 93 -6.90 -2.03 6.67
N CYS A 94 -6.14 -2.30 5.61
CA CYS A 94 -4.97 -1.51 5.26
C CYS A 94 -5.34 -0.07 4.89
N LEU A 95 -6.38 0.11 4.08
CA LEU A 95 -6.90 1.42 3.70
C LEU A 95 -7.33 2.23 4.93
N SER A 96 -8.03 1.60 5.87
CA SER A 96 -8.38 2.22 7.15
C SER A 96 -7.14 2.60 7.94
N GLY A 97 -6.16 1.70 8.06
CA GLY A 97 -4.91 1.96 8.75
C GLY A 97 -4.14 3.15 8.17
N ILE A 98 -4.01 3.22 6.85
CA ILE A 98 -3.36 4.33 6.13
C ILE A 98 -4.08 5.65 6.45
N THR A 99 -5.41 5.66 6.34
CA THR A 99 -6.23 6.85 6.58
C THR A 99 -6.18 7.30 8.05
N PHE A 100 -6.37 6.39 9.01
CA PHE A 100 -6.30 6.71 10.44
C PHE A 100 -4.91 7.15 10.88
N SER A 101 -3.87 6.73 10.19
CA SER A 101 -2.50 7.20 10.41
C SER A 101 -2.27 8.64 9.94
N GLY A 102 -3.16 9.22 9.18
CA GLY A 102 -3.09 10.62 8.73
C GLY A 102 -2.54 10.83 7.32
N PHE A 103 -2.26 9.76 6.58
CA PHE A 103 -1.92 9.88 5.16
C PHE A 103 -3.16 10.36 4.38
N ASP A 104 -2.95 11.35 3.52
CA ASP A 104 -4.00 11.96 2.70
C ASP A 104 -4.02 11.45 1.25
N ASN A 105 -3.16 10.48 0.95
CA ASN A 105 -3.04 9.89 -0.37
C ASN A 105 -2.41 8.49 -0.30
N PHE A 106 -2.66 7.68 -1.32
CA PHE A 106 -1.94 6.44 -1.58
C PHE A 106 -1.96 6.12 -3.08
N TYR A 107 -1.00 5.32 -3.53
CA TYR A 107 -0.92 4.80 -4.88
C TYR A 107 -0.73 3.29 -4.82
N TYR A 108 -1.24 2.58 -5.81
CA TYR A 108 -1.00 1.16 -5.98
C TYR A 108 -0.74 0.81 -7.45
N VAL A 109 -0.13 -0.35 -7.68
CA VAL A 109 0.23 -0.81 -9.03
C VAL A 109 -0.79 -1.81 -9.55
N PHE A 110 -1.17 -2.81 -8.75
CA PHE A 110 -2.08 -3.89 -9.14
C PHE A 110 -3.43 -3.78 -8.44
N PRO A 111 -4.55 -3.73 -9.19
CA PRO A 111 -5.89 -3.67 -8.59
C PRO A 111 -6.35 -5.03 -8.04
N TYR A 112 -7.46 -5.06 -7.31
CA TYR A 112 -8.07 -6.30 -6.76
C TYR A 112 -8.38 -7.35 -7.81
N THR A 113 -8.75 -6.95 -9.03
CA THR A 113 -9.01 -7.89 -10.13
C THR A 113 -7.78 -8.73 -10.45
N GLU A 114 -6.61 -8.12 -10.51
CA GLU A 114 -5.35 -8.81 -10.72
C GLU A 114 -5.04 -9.77 -9.56
N THR A 115 -5.26 -9.31 -8.33
CA THR A 115 -5.06 -10.13 -7.12
C THR A 115 -5.97 -11.36 -7.12
N ASN A 116 -7.25 -11.20 -7.47
CA ASN A 116 -8.19 -12.31 -7.57
C ASN A 116 -7.84 -13.25 -8.71
N ASP A 117 -7.59 -12.73 -9.90
CA ASP A 117 -7.43 -13.54 -11.11
C ASP A 117 -6.12 -14.32 -11.14
N GLN A 118 -5.03 -13.70 -10.70
CA GLN A 118 -3.70 -14.31 -10.74
C GLN A 118 -3.40 -15.16 -9.51
N PHE A 119 -3.80 -14.71 -8.32
CA PHE A 119 -3.41 -15.34 -7.05
C PHE A 119 -4.55 -16.09 -6.36
N LYS A 120 -5.78 -15.99 -6.87
CA LYS A 120 -6.97 -16.62 -6.26
C LYS A 120 -7.21 -16.19 -4.81
N ILE A 121 -7.02 -14.90 -4.52
CA ILE A 121 -7.24 -14.29 -3.21
C ILE A 121 -8.51 -13.42 -3.28
N PRO A 122 -9.70 -13.98 -3.02
CA PRO A 122 -10.98 -13.26 -3.16
C PRO A 122 -11.40 -12.52 -1.88
N HIS A 123 -10.58 -12.50 -0.83
CA HIS A 123 -10.97 -12.00 0.49
C HIS A 123 -11.43 -10.55 0.47
N ASP A 124 -10.72 -9.69 -0.27
CA ASP A 124 -11.02 -8.26 -0.34
C ASP A 124 -12.35 -8.02 -1.06
N LEU A 125 -12.57 -8.69 -2.17
CA LEU A 125 -13.85 -8.63 -2.90
C LEU A 125 -15.01 -9.14 -2.05
N ASN A 126 -14.81 -10.21 -1.29
CA ASN A 126 -15.82 -10.74 -0.37
C ASN A 126 -16.14 -9.74 0.75
N ILE A 127 -15.14 -9.07 1.33
CA ILE A 127 -15.35 -8.04 2.34
C ILE A 127 -16.14 -6.87 1.75
N LEU A 128 -15.79 -6.39 0.58
CA LEU A 128 -16.51 -5.31 -0.11
C LEU A 128 -17.98 -5.69 -0.31
N LYS A 129 -18.24 -6.90 -0.79
CA LYS A 129 -19.59 -7.39 -1.05
C LYS A 129 -20.38 -7.65 0.23
N GLU A 130 -19.84 -8.40 1.18
CA GLU A 130 -20.60 -8.88 2.35
C GLU A 130 -20.67 -7.85 3.47
N VAL A 131 -19.64 -7.09 3.70
CA VAL A 131 -19.56 -6.11 4.79
C VAL A 131 -20.02 -4.73 4.31
N PHE A 132 -19.43 -4.23 3.23
CA PHE A 132 -19.71 -2.88 2.74
C PHE A 132 -20.88 -2.80 1.76
N LYS A 133 -21.42 -3.94 1.32
CA LYS A 133 -22.56 -4.03 0.37
C LYS A 133 -22.28 -3.31 -0.96
N ILE A 134 -21.05 -3.35 -1.40
CA ILE A 134 -20.62 -2.77 -2.68
C ILE A 134 -20.89 -3.77 -3.79
N ASN A 135 -21.49 -3.31 -4.89
CA ASN A 135 -21.79 -4.16 -6.04
C ASN A 135 -20.52 -4.56 -6.80
N ASP A 136 -20.62 -5.64 -7.57
CA ASP A 136 -19.52 -6.08 -8.44
C ASP A 136 -19.11 -4.96 -9.42
N GLY A 137 -17.83 -4.61 -9.43
CA GLY A 137 -17.28 -3.53 -10.24
C GLY A 137 -17.24 -2.15 -9.57
N GLU A 138 -17.80 -2.01 -8.37
CA GLU A 138 -17.64 -0.83 -7.53
C GLU A 138 -16.60 -1.12 -6.45
N TYR A 139 -15.63 -0.23 -6.25
CA TYR A 139 -14.54 -0.41 -5.30
C TYR A 139 -14.37 0.81 -4.40
N LEU A 140 -14.09 0.59 -3.12
CA LEU A 140 -13.84 1.67 -2.16
C LEU A 140 -12.66 2.56 -2.57
N SER A 141 -11.62 1.97 -3.09
CA SER A 141 -10.39 2.68 -3.47
C SER A 141 -10.54 3.55 -4.70
N LEU A 142 -11.51 3.29 -5.59
CA LEU A 142 -11.79 4.16 -6.74
C LEU A 142 -12.24 5.56 -6.33
N ILE A 143 -12.71 5.73 -5.11
CA ILE A 143 -13.15 7.02 -4.58
C ILE A 143 -11.95 7.95 -4.29
N HIS A 144 -10.74 7.42 -4.15
CA HIS A 144 -9.61 8.14 -3.59
C HIS A 144 -8.49 8.50 -4.57
N ILE A 145 -8.39 7.81 -5.71
CA ILE A 145 -7.24 7.93 -6.59
C ILE A 145 -7.56 8.64 -7.89
N SER A 146 -8.80 8.69 -8.28
CA SER A 146 -9.21 9.54 -9.35
C SER A 146 -9.07 10.99 -8.90
N GLU A 147 -7.97 11.63 -9.24
CA GLU A 147 -7.66 13.05 -9.16
C GLU A 147 -8.21 13.80 -7.94
N PRO A 148 -7.40 14.59 -7.23
CA PRO A 148 -7.95 15.55 -6.29
C PRO A 148 -9.00 16.36 -7.05
N THR A 149 -10.25 16.27 -6.64
CA THR A 149 -11.30 17.13 -7.15
C THR A 149 -10.78 18.55 -7.03
N ARG A 150 -10.45 19.13 -8.17
CA ARG A 150 -10.07 20.54 -8.23
C ARG A 150 -11.22 21.35 -7.69
N PRO A 151 -10.98 22.30 -6.79
CA PRO A 151 -11.99 23.23 -6.38
C PRO A 151 -12.50 24.04 -7.58
#